data_730eb538ec890b9e4f0c473b45ec83cd
#
_entry.id   730eb538ec890b9e4f0c473b45ec83cd
#
_cell.length_a   1.000
_cell.length_b   1.000
_cell.length_c   1.000
_cell.angle_alpha   90.00
_cell.angle_beta   90.00
_cell.angle_gamma   90.00
#
_symmetry.space_group_name_H-M   'P 1'
#
loop_
_entity.id
_entity.type
_entity.pdbx_description
1 polymer ?
#
loop_
_entity_poly.entity_id
_entity_poly.type
_entity_poly.pdbx_seq_one_letter_code
_entity_poly.pdbx_strand_id
1 'polypeptide(L)'
;MVPRHRVAAHGVALLKKNRRSRLGGPSFGDRNSAGVPRKEVIMGWFDRLKQGLLKTKQLLQTDVRDLFKSGAILDETTLERFEAQLIRTDMGVAAASQIIAELRANHLGRTVQLEAVWGSVKGTLKRLLREGGQTGSPSTPATAVDPHDPLSPLAKAAERPTVILVSGVNGTGKTTSIAKLAHLIQSRGHSVMLAAGDTFRAAAVEQLTLWSQRLGCPIVTKPSGSDPAAVAYAGVEEAVKAGVDFLIIDTAGRLHTQQNLMKELEKVRRVIDKRLPGAPHESLLVIDATTGQNGIQQAQLFSKAIACTGIILTKLDGTAKGGVVVAIRQQMGIPVKYVGVGEQIDDLQVFDPEQFVEALFAEG
;
A
#
# COMPACT_ATOMS: atom_id res chain seq x y z
N MET A 1 58.79 29.95 21.90
CA MET A 1 57.98 31.19 21.92
C MET A 1 56.70 30.86 21.16
N VAL A 2 55.62 30.62 21.88
CA VAL A 2 54.30 30.25 21.35
C VAL A 2 53.27 31.16 22.02
N PRO A 3 52.40 31.85 21.33
CA PRO A 3 51.24 32.45 21.98
C PRO A 3 50.01 31.54 21.87
N ARG A 4 49.42 31.27 23.01
CA ARG A 4 48.12 30.61 23.20
C ARG A 4 47.00 31.57 22.84
N HIS A 5 46.04 31.14 21.99
CA HIS A 5 44.76 31.84 21.84
C HIS A 5 43.66 31.11 22.65
N ARG A 6 43.03 31.93 23.49
CA ARG A 6 41.90 31.59 24.36
C ARG A 6 40.61 31.34 23.53
N VAL A 7 39.91 30.29 23.88
CA VAL A 7 38.53 30.03 23.45
C VAL A 7 37.60 30.67 24.47
N ALA A 8 36.71 31.54 24.03
CA ALA A 8 35.68 32.17 24.84
C ALA A 8 34.42 31.28 24.87
N ALA A 9 34.00 30.95 26.08
CA ALA A 9 32.73 30.32 26.37
C ALA A 9 31.59 31.36 26.31
N HIS A 10 30.52 31.07 25.59
CA HIS A 10 29.28 31.86 25.63
C HIS A 10 28.21 31.09 26.39
N GLY A 11 27.72 31.81 27.39
CA GLY A 11 26.87 31.35 28.45
C GLY A 11 25.42 31.07 28.06
N VAL A 12 24.87 30.16 28.82
CA VAL A 12 23.47 29.79 28.88
C VAL A 12 22.72 30.87 29.67
N ALA A 13 21.70 31.50 29.03
CA ALA A 13 20.79 32.42 29.72
C ALA A 13 19.53 31.66 30.17
N LEU A 14 19.41 31.48 31.46
CA LEU A 14 18.22 31.05 32.17
C LEU A 14 17.24 32.22 32.29
N LEU A 15 16.03 32.10 31.73
CA LEU A 15 14.94 33.03 32.01
C LEU A 15 14.04 32.46 33.11
N LYS A 16 14.02 33.19 34.22
CA LYS A 16 13.22 32.98 35.43
C LYS A 16 11.73 33.32 35.19
N LYS A 17 10.86 32.51 35.80
CA LYS A 17 9.45 32.76 36.07
C LYS A 17 9.18 34.13 36.68
N ASN A 18 8.12 34.81 36.23
CA ASN A 18 7.43 35.79 37.05
C ASN A 18 5.91 35.53 37.06
N ARG A 19 5.38 35.60 38.27
CA ARG A 19 3.98 35.33 38.66
C ARG A 19 3.16 36.62 38.72
N ARG A 20 1.88 36.52 38.40
CA ARG A 20 0.69 37.25 38.91
C ARG A 20 0.49 38.71 38.51
N SER A 21 -0.62 38.96 37.84
CA SER A 21 -1.67 39.85 38.37
C SER A 21 -2.99 39.66 37.63
N ARG A 22 -4.05 39.56 38.44
CA ARG A 22 -5.47 39.60 38.04
C ARG A 22 -5.82 41.03 37.67
N LEU A 23 -6.74 41.24 36.70
CA LEU A 23 -7.80 42.22 36.77
C LEU A 23 -8.75 42.13 35.58
N GLY A 24 -9.99 41.93 35.84
CA GLY A 24 -11.19 42.61 35.38
C GLY A 24 -11.62 42.45 33.89
N GLY A 25 -12.76 41.83 33.67
CA GLY A 25 -13.43 41.69 32.38
C GLY A 25 -13.91 43.02 31.75
N PRO A 26 -14.51 42.91 30.58
CA PRO A 26 -16.00 42.90 30.55
C PRO A 26 -16.60 41.83 29.62
N SER A 27 -17.82 41.44 30.02
CA SER A 27 -18.74 40.59 29.26
C SER A 27 -19.14 41.25 27.95
N PHE A 28 -19.11 40.54 26.84
CA PHE A 28 -19.86 40.89 25.64
C PHE A 28 -20.61 39.68 25.09
N GLY A 29 -21.86 39.88 25.02
CA GLY A 29 -23.00 39.37 24.34
C GLY A 29 -22.92 38.10 23.53
N ASP A 30 -23.87 37.27 23.84
CA ASP A 30 -24.43 36.19 22.99
C ASP A 30 -24.55 36.63 21.52
N ARG A 31 -23.91 35.89 20.63
CA ARG A 31 -24.41 35.65 19.29
C ARG A 31 -24.39 34.15 19.02
N ASN A 32 -25.52 33.57 19.29
CA ASN A 32 -25.99 32.32 18.76
C ASN A 32 -25.93 32.36 17.23
N SER A 33 -25.00 31.68 16.63
CA SER A 33 -25.12 31.16 15.27
C SER A 33 -24.58 29.74 15.31
N ALA A 34 -25.49 28.82 15.62
CA ALA A 34 -25.29 27.40 15.52
C ALA A 34 -24.97 27.06 14.05
N GLY A 35 -23.69 27.01 13.73
CA GLY A 35 -23.18 26.25 12.60
C GLY A 35 -23.36 24.78 12.93
N VAL A 36 -24.43 24.16 12.40
CA VAL A 36 -24.61 22.72 12.40
C VAL A 36 -23.31 22.10 11.86
N PRO A 37 -22.57 21.28 12.61
CA PRO A 37 -21.46 20.55 12.03
C PRO A 37 -22.09 19.67 10.94
N ARG A 38 -21.73 19.92 9.67
CA ARG A 38 -21.96 18.95 8.61
C ARG A 38 -21.35 17.66 9.13
N LYS A 39 -22.20 16.69 9.46
CA LYS A 39 -21.76 15.30 9.57
C LYS A 39 -21.13 14.97 8.22
N GLU A 40 -19.80 15.06 8.13
CA GLU A 40 -19.10 14.34 7.08
C GLU A 40 -19.54 12.91 7.25
N VAL A 41 -20.31 12.43 6.29
CA VAL A 41 -20.64 11.00 6.19
C VAL A 41 -19.30 10.34 5.95
N ILE A 42 -18.70 9.80 7.01
CA ILE A 42 -17.49 9.00 6.91
C ILE A 42 -17.89 7.81 6.05
N MET A 43 -17.56 7.90 4.77
CA MET A 43 -17.80 6.81 3.84
C MET A 43 -17.15 5.55 4.38
N GLY A 44 -17.95 4.49 4.51
CA GLY A 44 -17.47 3.21 4.97
C GLY A 44 -16.33 2.70 4.07
N TRP A 45 -15.43 1.92 4.63
CA TRP A 45 -14.32 1.28 3.94
C TRP A 45 -14.75 0.59 2.62
N PHE A 46 -15.86 -0.14 2.65
CA PHE A 46 -16.41 -0.83 1.49
C PHE A 46 -16.89 0.13 0.39
N ASP A 47 -17.43 1.28 0.76
CA ASP A 47 -17.89 2.27 -0.21
C ASP A 47 -16.71 2.95 -0.93
N ARG A 48 -15.58 3.18 -0.23
CA ARG A 48 -14.34 3.67 -0.84
C ARG A 48 -13.77 2.65 -1.83
N LEU A 49 -13.76 1.36 -1.47
CA LEU A 49 -13.33 0.29 -2.35
C LEU A 49 -14.23 0.18 -3.59
N LYS A 50 -15.56 0.25 -3.43
CA LYS A 50 -16.52 0.30 -4.54
C LYS A 50 -16.24 1.47 -5.49
N GLN A 51 -15.99 2.66 -4.95
CA GLN A 51 -15.65 3.82 -5.78
C GLN A 51 -14.34 3.62 -6.52
N GLY A 52 -13.31 3.08 -5.86
CA GLY A 52 -12.05 2.75 -6.50
C GLY A 52 -12.18 1.73 -7.64
N LEU A 53 -13.15 0.84 -7.56
CA LEU A 53 -13.39 -0.21 -8.57
C LEU A 53 -14.43 0.15 -9.64
N LEU A 54 -15.04 1.35 -9.59
CA LEU A 54 -16.13 1.72 -10.51
C LEU A 54 -15.78 1.52 -11.99
N LYS A 55 -14.60 1.94 -12.42
CA LYS A 55 -14.17 1.81 -13.82
C LYS A 55 -13.98 0.35 -14.23
N THR A 56 -13.38 -0.47 -13.38
CA THR A 56 -13.21 -1.90 -13.62
C THR A 56 -14.54 -2.62 -13.66
N LYS A 57 -15.42 -2.28 -12.72
CA LYS A 57 -16.79 -2.79 -12.65
C LYS A 57 -17.59 -2.43 -13.91
N GLN A 58 -17.54 -1.18 -14.35
CA GLN A 58 -18.20 -0.74 -15.57
C GLN A 58 -17.73 -1.56 -16.77
N LEU A 59 -16.42 -1.76 -16.93
CA LEU A 59 -15.85 -2.57 -18.01
C LEU A 59 -16.37 -4.01 -17.96
N LEU A 60 -16.48 -4.61 -16.76
CA LEU A 60 -16.99 -5.98 -16.62
C LEU A 60 -18.50 -6.09 -16.78
N GLN A 61 -19.29 -5.14 -16.27
CA GLN A 61 -20.74 -5.26 -16.21
C GLN A 61 -21.49 -4.82 -17.48
N THR A 62 -20.97 -3.82 -18.20
CA THR A 62 -21.68 -3.26 -19.35
C THR A 62 -21.83 -4.31 -20.47
N ASP A 63 -20.76 -5.03 -20.75
CA ASP A 63 -20.76 -6.02 -21.84
C ASP A 63 -21.26 -7.41 -21.37
N VAL A 64 -21.11 -7.73 -20.08
CA VAL A 64 -21.43 -9.07 -19.58
C VAL A 64 -22.94 -9.29 -19.38
N ARG A 65 -23.70 -8.27 -18.98
CA ARG A 65 -25.16 -8.37 -18.92
C ARG A 65 -25.77 -8.63 -20.31
N ASP A 66 -25.15 -8.09 -21.35
CA ASP A 66 -25.56 -8.34 -22.73
C ASP A 66 -25.12 -9.72 -23.22
N LEU A 67 -24.02 -10.27 -22.70
CA LEU A 67 -23.51 -11.59 -23.02
C LEU A 67 -24.36 -12.72 -22.37
N PHE A 68 -24.69 -12.56 -21.08
CA PHE A 68 -25.42 -13.56 -20.30
C PHE A 68 -26.90 -13.20 -20.17
N LYS A 69 -27.63 -13.22 -21.27
CA LYS A 69 -29.10 -13.01 -21.25
C LYS A 69 -29.76 -14.13 -20.48
N SER A 70 -30.53 -13.80 -19.46
CA SER A 70 -31.34 -14.78 -18.71
C SER A 70 -32.23 -15.57 -19.64
N GLY A 71 -32.20 -16.88 -19.50
CA GLY A 71 -32.98 -17.79 -20.35
C GLY A 71 -32.30 -18.22 -21.67
N ALA A 72 -31.16 -17.63 -22.05
CA ALA A 72 -30.37 -18.11 -23.18
C ALA A 72 -29.54 -19.35 -22.78
N ILE A 73 -29.16 -20.17 -23.76
CA ILE A 73 -28.26 -21.30 -23.56
C ILE A 73 -26.83 -20.75 -23.62
N LEU A 74 -26.00 -21.11 -22.63
CA LEU A 74 -24.58 -20.73 -22.63
C LEU A 74 -23.83 -21.52 -23.70
N ASP A 75 -23.23 -20.80 -24.64
CA ASP A 75 -22.45 -21.37 -25.74
C ASP A 75 -20.97 -20.98 -25.65
N GLU A 76 -20.12 -21.64 -26.45
CA GLU A 76 -18.66 -21.35 -26.48
C GLU A 76 -18.36 -19.92 -26.93
N THR A 77 -19.12 -19.37 -27.85
CA THR A 77 -18.93 -18.00 -28.36
C THR A 77 -19.11 -16.97 -27.23
N THR A 78 -20.09 -17.20 -26.35
CA THR A 78 -20.31 -16.35 -25.16
C THR A 78 -19.16 -16.46 -24.16
N LEU A 79 -18.64 -17.68 -23.92
CA LEU A 79 -17.51 -17.91 -23.07
C LEU A 79 -16.22 -17.23 -23.60
N GLU A 80 -15.92 -17.34 -24.88
CA GLU A 80 -14.79 -16.68 -25.54
C GLU A 80 -14.87 -15.15 -25.42
N ARG A 81 -16.05 -14.58 -25.63
CA ARG A 81 -16.28 -13.13 -25.44
C ARG A 81 -16.06 -12.72 -23.98
N PHE A 82 -16.52 -13.53 -23.05
CA PHE A 82 -16.32 -13.24 -21.63
C PHE A 82 -14.85 -13.36 -21.23
N GLU A 83 -14.12 -14.35 -21.75
CA GLU A 83 -12.67 -14.45 -21.53
C GLU A 83 -11.94 -13.20 -22.00
N ALA A 84 -12.25 -12.71 -23.21
CA ALA A 84 -11.68 -11.47 -23.71
C ALA A 84 -11.96 -10.26 -22.80
N GLN A 85 -13.14 -10.19 -22.20
CA GLN A 85 -13.49 -9.14 -21.23
C GLN A 85 -12.64 -9.23 -19.94
N LEU A 86 -12.51 -10.43 -19.38
CA LEU A 86 -11.67 -10.66 -18.20
C LEU A 86 -10.22 -10.24 -18.46
N ILE A 87 -9.67 -10.59 -19.63
CA ILE A 87 -8.30 -10.20 -20.03
C ILE A 87 -8.15 -8.68 -20.14
N ARG A 88 -9.16 -7.96 -20.66
CA ARG A 88 -9.17 -6.49 -20.76
C ARG A 88 -9.05 -5.79 -19.40
N THR A 89 -9.47 -6.45 -18.31
CA THR A 89 -9.26 -5.91 -16.95
C THR A 89 -7.84 -6.10 -16.42
N ASP A 90 -6.93 -6.59 -17.23
CA ASP A 90 -5.56 -6.99 -16.83
C ASP A 90 -5.49 -8.12 -15.78
N MET A 91 -6.55 -8.95 -15.71
CA MET A 91 -6.59 -10.11 -14.80
C MET A 91 -5.54 -11.18 -15.15
N GLY A 92 -5.06 -11.18 -16.39
CA GLY A 92 -4.12 -12.15 -16.91
C GLY A 92 -4.81 -13.37 -17.51
N VAL A 93 -4.19 -13.93 -18.56
CA VAL A 93 -4.75 -15.06 -19.34
C VAL A 93 -4.99 -16.27 -18.46
N ALA A 94 -4.03 -16.63 -17.60
CA ALA A 94 -4.14 -17.83 -16.75
C ALA A 94 -5.35 -17.81 -15.81
N ALA A 95 -5.63 -16.67 -15.19
CA ALA A 95 -6.79 -16.50 -14.31
C ALA A 95 -8.10 -16.47 -15.11
N ALA A 96 -8.14 -15.78 -16.25
CA ALA A 96 -9.30 -15.74 -17.14
C ALA A 96 -9.66 -17.15 -17.61
N SER A 97 -8.69 -17.92 -18.13
CA SER A 97 -8.91 -19.30 -18.60
C SER A 97 -9.39 -20.23 -17.49
N GLN A 98 -8.94 -20.07 -16.23
CA GLN A 98 -9.45 -20.86 -15.10
C GLN A 98 -10.93 -20.56 -14.82
N ILE A 99 -11.33 -19.28 -14.86
CA ILE A 99 -12.74 -18.87 -14.71
C ILE A 99 -13.59 -19.49 -15.83
N ILE A 100 -13.11 -19.39 -17.07
CA ILE A 100 -13.84 -19.93 -18.23
C ILE A 100 -13.94 -21.47 -18.17
N ALA A 101 -12.87 -22.16 -17.75
CA ALA A 101 -12.91 -23.61 -17.58
C ALA A 101 -13.95 -24.04 -16.53
N GLU A 102 -14.07 -23.31 -15.42
CA GLU A 102 -15.10 -23.56 -14.41
C GLU A 102 -16.51 -23.31 -14.95
N LEU A 103 -16.72 -22.22 -15.68
CA LEU A 103 -18.01 -21.92 -16.31
C LEU A 103 -18.37 -22.95 -17.37
N ARG A 104 -17.40 -23.39 -18.18
CA ARG A 104 -17.59 -24.44 -19.18
C ARG A 104 -18.03 -25.75 -18.55
N ALA A 105 -17.37 -26.16 -17.47
CA ALA A 105 -17.69 -27.40 -16.78
C ALA A 105 -19.09 -27.39 -16.13
N ASN A 106 -19.52 -26.26 -15.60
CA ASN A 106 -20.73 -26.19 -14.79
C ASN A 106 -21.96 -25.69 -15.55
N HIS A 107 -21.79 -24.86 -16.59
CA HIS A 107 -22.88 -24.11 -17.20
C HIS A 107 -23.01 -24.27 -18.72
N LEU A 108 -22.02 -24.81 -19.45
CA LEU A 108 -22.07 -24.95 -20.91
C LEU A 108 -23.26 -25.82 -21.34
N GLY A 109 -23.98 -25.35 -22.34
CA GLY A 109 -25.18 -26.05 -22.87
C GLY A 109 -26.42 -25.97 -21.97
N ARG A 110 -26.35 -25.24 -20.85
CA ARG A 110 -27.47 -25.06 -19.91
C ARG A 110 -28.08 -23.66 -20.06
N THR A 111 -29.33 -23.55 -19.63
CA THR A 111 -30.00 -22.24 -19.55
C THR A 111 -29.29 -21.35 -18.55
N VAL A 112 -28.91 -20.14 -18.96
CA VAL A 112 -28.22 -19.17 -18.14
C VAL A 112 -29.11 -18.69 -16.99
N GLN A 113 -28.64 -18.91 -15.76
CA GLN A 113 -29.12 -18.25 -14.56
C GLN A 113 -28.00 -17.31 -14.09
N LEU A 114 -28.19 -16.01 -14.23
CA LEU A 114 -27.15 -15.00 -14.05
C LEU A 114 -26.52 -15.09 -12.67
N GLU A 115 -27.31 -15.32 -11.62
CA GLU A 115 -26.84 -15.45 -10.25
C GLU A 115 -25.92 -16.67 -10.08
N ALA A 116 -26.21 -17.78 -10.72
CA ALA A 116 -25.42 -19.01 -10.69
C ALA A 116 -24.07 -18.81 -11.41
N VAL A 117 -24.06 -18.14 -12.56
CA VAL A 117 -22.86 -17.79 -13.32
C VAL A 117 -21.97 -16.87 -12.47
N TRP A 118 -22.54 -15.80 -11.89
CA TRP A 118 -21.81 -14.89 -11.03
C TRP A 118 -21.29 -15.58 -9.76
N GLY A 119 -22.06 -16.51 -9.20
CA GLY A 119 -21.62 -17.33 -8.07
C GLY A 119 -20.36 -18.11 -8.39
N SER A 120 -20.30 -18.76 -9.56
CA SER A 120 -19.12 -19.49 -10.03
C SER A 120 -17.92 -18.57 -10.26
N VAL A 121 -18.13 -17.43 -10.95
CA VAL A 121 -17.06 -16.44 -11.20
C VAL A 121 -16.49 -15.90 -9.88
N LYS A 122 -17.36 -15.47 -8.97
CA LYS A 122 -16.95 -14.96 -7.65
C LYS A 122 -16.20 -16.02 -6.85
N GLY A 123 -16.69 -17.25 -6.83
CA GLY A 123 -16.07 -18.38 -6.14
C GLY A 123 -14.65 -18.65 -6.63
N THR A 124 -14.48 -18.71 -7.95
CA THR A 124 -13.16 -18.91 -8.58
C THR A 124 -12.22 -17.75 -8.27
N LEU A 125 -12.67 -16.50 -8.39
CA LEU A 125 -11.85 -15.33 -8.08
C LEU A 125 -11.39 -15.29 -6.62
N LYS A 126 -12.29 -15.57 -5.67
CA LYS A 126 -11.97 -15.65 -4.25
C LYS A 126 -10.91 -16.72 -3.98
N ARG A 127 -11.05 -17.90 -4.61
CA ARG A 127 -10.08 -18.99 -4.53
C ARG A 127 -8.71 -18.55 -5.09
N LEU A 128 -8.66 -17.97 -6.30
CA LEU A 128 -7.43 -17.50 -6.94
C LEU A 128 -6.68 -16.46 -6.11
N LEU A 129 -7.40 -15.56 -5.45
CA LEU A 129 -6.82 -14.53 -4.59
C LEU A 129 -6.30 -15.09 -3.26
N ARG A 130 -6.93 -16.12 -2.70
CA ARG A 130 -6.50 -16.77 -1.47
C ARG A 130 -5.29 -17.67 -1.69
N GLU A 131 -5.36 -18.58 -2.64
CA GLU A 131 -4.38 -19.63 -2.83
C GLU A 131 -3.10 -19.14 -3.51
N GLY A 132 -3.20 -18.17 -4.44
CA GLY A 132 -2.07 -17.76 -5.26
C GLY A 132 -1.71 -18.77 -6.34
N GLY A 133 -0.76 -18.41 -7.20
CA GLY A 133 -0.28 -19.30 -8.28
C GLY A 133 0.70 -20.37 -7.76
N GLN A 134 0.82 -21.44 -8.52
CA GLN A 134 1.75 -22.57 -8.25
C GLN A 134 3.23 -22.24 -8.50
N THR A 135 3.64 -20.97 -8.47
CA THR A 135 5.05 -20.63 -8.63
C THR A 135 5.78 -20.91 -7.32
N GLY A 136 6.57 -21.97 -7.31
CA GLY A 136 7.31 -22.61 -6.22
C GLY A 136 8.16 -21.75 -5.26
N SER A 137 7.73 -20.56 -4.94
CA SER A 137 8.18 -19.85 -3.73
C SER A 137 7.29 -20.29 -2.58
N PRO A 138 7.85 -20.54 -1.38
CA PRO A 138 7.03 -20.84 -0.21
C PRO A 138 6.05 -19.67 -0.06
N SER A 139 4.77 -19.96 -0.34
CA SER A 139 3.70 -19.02 -0.11
C SER A 139 3.76 -18.64 1.37
N THR A 140 4.17 -17.42 1.67
CA THR A 140 3.92 -16.87 3.00
C THR A 140 2.44 -17.08 3.23
N PRO A 141 2.02 -17.85 4.25
CA PRO A 141 0.61 -18.04 4.49
C PRO A 141 0.00 -16.64 4.58
N ALA A 142 -1.09 -16.41 3.86
CA ALA A 142 -1.85 -15.19 4.04
C ALA A 142 -2.16 -15.13 5.54
N THR A 143 -1.48 -14.24 6.25
CA THR A 143 -1.74 -14.01 7.67
C THR A 143 -3.22 -13.74 7.76
N ALA A 144 -3.94 -14.47 8.61
CA ALA A 144 -5.37 -14.26 8.75
C ALA A 144 -5.60 -12.77 9.02
N VAL A 145 -6.20 -12.09 8.04
CA VAL A 145 -6.45 -10.65 8.14
C VAL A 145 -7.60 -10.48 9.13
N ASP A 146 -7.31 -9.85 10.26
CA ASP A 146 -8.37 -9.40 11.15
C ASP A 146 -8.99 -8.14 10.54
N PRO A 147 -10.27 -8.16 10.12
CA PRO A 147 -10.91 -7.00 9.52
C PRO A 147 -11.04 -5.81 10.48
N HIS A 148 -10.85 -6.02 11.78
CA HIS A 148 -10.91 -4.98 12.82
C HIS A 148 -9.53 -4.37 13.14
N ASP A 149 -8.42 -5.06 12.79
CA ASP A 149 -7.06 -4.54 12.93
C ASP A 149 -6.41 -4.31 11.55
N PRO A 150 -6.38 -3.07 11.05
CA PRO A 150 -5.76 -2.76 9.75
C PRO A 150 -4.24 -2.95 9.74
N LEU A 151 -3.62 -3.24 10.87
CA LEU A 151 -2.20 -3.60 10.95
C LEU A 151 -1.99 -5.13 10.97
N SER A 152 -3.08 -5.92 10.98
CA SER A 152 -3.00 -7.39 10.97
C SER A 152 -2.26 -7.98 9.76
N PRO A 153 -2.28 -7.36 8.54
CA PRO A 153 -1.53 -7.89 7.42
C PRO A 153 -0.01 -7.73 7.55
N LEU A 154 0.47 -6.82 8.42
CA LEU A 154 1.89 -6.57 8.59
C LEU A 154 2.55 -7.66 9.45
N ALA A 155 3.72 -8.14 9.01
CA ALA A 155 4.59 -8.90 9.86
C ALA A 155 5.19 -7.97 10.93
N LYS A 156 4.91 -8.25 12.20
CA LYS A 156 5.37 -7.45 13.34
C LYS A 156 6.57 -8.13 14.01
N ALA A 157 7.53 -7.34 14.45
CA ALA A 157 8.63 -7.82 15.29
C ALA A 157 8.11 -8.24 16.67
N ALA A 158 8.79 -9.22 17.29
CA ALA A 158 8.54 -9.58 18.69
C ALA A 158 8.95 -8.43 19.64
N GLU A 159 10.02 -7.73 19.28
CA GLU A 159 10.55 -6.57 20.01
C GLU A 159 10.63 -5.34 19.09
N ARG A 160 10.46 -4.15 19.68
CA ARG A 160 10.54 -2.88 18.95
C ARG A 160 11.96 -2.58 18.43
N PRO A 161 12.08 -1.92 17.29
CA PRO A 161 11.03 -1.52 16.34
C PRO A 161 10.69 -2.62 15.33
N THR A 162 9.44 -2.64 14.84
CA THR A 162 9.12 -3.30 13.58
C THR A 162 9.68 -2.47 12.43
N VAL A 163 10.58 -3.03 11.64
CA VAL A 163 11.19 -2.35 10.48
C VAL A 163 10.47 -2.73 9.21
N ILE A 164 9.94 -1.73 8.51
CA ILE A 164 9.24 -1.86 7.23
C ILE A 164 10.10 -1.23 6.13
N LEU A 165 10.53 -2.03 5.16
CA LEU A 165 11.22 -1.55 3.96
C LEU A 165 10.21 -1.36 2.84
N VAL A 166 10.13 -0.15 2.26
CA VAL A 166 9.19 0.15 1.16
C VAL A 166 9.95 0.43 -0.11
N SER A 167 9.63 -0.31 -1.18
CA SER A 167 10.29 -0.21 -2.47
C SER A 167 9.28 -0.15 -3.63
N GLY A 168 9.75 0.10 -4.85
CA GLY A 168 8.93 0.14 -6.07
C GLY A 168 9.45 1.16 -7.07
N VAL A 169 8.94 1.13 -8.29
CA VAL A 169 9.33 2.02 -9.39
C VAL A 169 8.97 3.48 -9.08
N ASN A 170 9.71 4.43 -9.64
CA ASN A 170 9.37 5.85 -9.50
C ASN A 170 7.98 6.14 -10.10
N GLY A 171 7.20 6.98 -9.42
CA GLY A 171 5.84 7.35 -9.85
C GLY A 171 4.74 6.37 -9.43
N THR A 172 5.08 5.23 -8.81
CA THR A 172 4.07 4.27 -8.30
C THR A 172 3.35 4.73 -7.03
N GLY A 173 3.74 5.85 -6.44
CA GLY A 173 3.12 6.37 -5.21
C GLY A 173 3.80 5.92 -3.91
N LYS A 174 5.08 5.49 -3.95
CA LYS A 174 5.84 5.05 -2.74
C LYS A 174 5.74 6.04 -1.58
N THR A 175 6.23 7.26 -1.78
CA THR A 175 6.29 8.28 -0.71
C THR A 175 4.90 8.59 -0.14
N THR A 176 3.87 8.64 -1.00
CA THR A 176 2.47 8.80 -0.56
C THR A 176 1.98 7.59 0.21
N SER A 177 2.31 6.37 -0.23
CA SER A 177 1.93 5.13 0.49
C SER A 177 2.62 5.05 1.85
N ILE A 178 3.88 5.46 1.95
CA ILE A 178 4.61 5.56 3.23
C ILE A 178 3.90 6.51 4.19
N ALA A 179 3.51 7.71 3.71
CA ALA A 179 2.79 8.68 4.53
C ALA A 179 1.43 8.15 5.02
N LYS A 180 0.66 7.50 4.13
CA LYS A 180 -0.63 6.88 4.48
C LYS A 180 -0.46 5.72 5.46
N LEU A 181 0.55 4.87 5.27
CA LEU A 181 0.86 3.77 6.18
C LEU A 181 1.30 4.29 7.55
N ALA A 182 2.14 5.31 7.60
CA ALA A 182 2.55 5.95 8.85
C ALA A 182 1.34 6.54 9.59
N HIS A 183 0.44 7.23 8.89
CA HIS A 183 -0.81 7.73 9.44
C HIS A 183 -1.69 6.61 10.00
N LEU A 184 -1.85 5.53 9.24
CA LEU A 184 -2.61 4.35 9.66
C LEU A 184 -2.05 3.74 10.95
N ILE A 185 -0.73 3.59 11.04
CA ILE A 185 -0.05 3.05 12.23
C ILE A 185 -0.26 4.00 13.43
N GLN A 186 -0.10 5.31 13.25
CA GLN A 186 -0.31 6.31 14.31
C GLN A 186 -1.77 6.37 14.77
N SER A 187 -2.74 6.22 13.86
CA SER A 187 -4.16 6.18 14.21
C SER A 187 -4.54 5.00 15.11
N ARG A 188 -3.66 3.99 15.19
CA ARG A 188 -3.77 2.83 16.09
C ARG A 188 -2.96 2.98 17.37
N GLY A 189 -2.45 4.18 17.65
CA GLY A 189 -1.74 4.50 18.88
C GLY A 189 -0.26 4.10 18.90
N HIS A 190 0.32 3.72 17.76
CA HIS A 190 1.73 3.34 17.65
C HIS A 190 2.61 4.50 17.22
N SER A 191 3.82 4.55 17.75
CA SER A 191 4.85 5.51 17.34
C SER A 191 5.55 5.07 16.07
N VAL A 192 5.83 6.04 15.17
CA VAL A 192 6.45 5.80 13.86
C VAL A 192 7.65 6.72 13.67
N MET A 193 8.72 6.20 13.10
CA MET A 193 9.85 6.95 12.56
C MET A 193 9.99 6.68 11.07
N LEU A 194 10.40 7.67 10.30
CA LEU A 194 10.67 7.56 8.87
C LEU A 194 12.17 7.60 8.59
N ALA A 195 12.63 6.98 7.48
CA ALA A 195 13.99 7.12 6.97
C ALA A 195 13.96 7.35 5.46
N ALA A 196 14.56 8.46 4.99
CA ALA A 196 14.53 8.89 3.60
C ALA A 196 15.69 8.27 2.81
N GLY A 197 15.53 7.03 2.34
CA GLY A 197 16.56 6.30 1.60
C GLY A 197 16.61 6.60 0.09
N ASP A 198 15.66 7.33 -0.53
CA ASP A 198 15.76 7.82 -1.92
C ASP A 198 16.64 9.07 -1.99
N THR A 199 17.92 8.93 -1.60
CA THR A 199 18.88 10.03 -1.40
C THR A 199 19.30 10.73 -2.69
N PHE A 200 19.12 10.10 -3.85
CA PHE A 200 19.47 10.68 -5.15
C PHE A 200 18.39 11.61 -5.70
N ARG A 201 17.22 11.68 -5.06
CA ARG A 201 16.12 12.56 -5.45
C ARG A 201 15.83 13.54 -4.32
N ALA A 202 16.44 14.73 -4.40
CA ALA A 202 16.23 15.78 -3.40
C ALA A 202 14.73 16.03 -3.14
N ALA A 203 13.91 16.13 -4.19
CA ALA A 203 12.47 16.31 -4.08
C ALA A 203 11.75 15.15 -3.36
N ALA A 204 12.25 13.91 -3.42
CA ALA A 204 11.65 12.79 -2.69
C ALA A 204 11.96 12.90 -1.19
N VAL A 205 13.19 13.26 -0.83
CA VAL A 205 13.58 13.51 0.57
C VAL A 205 12.79 14.67 1.15
N GLU A 206 12.65 15.79 0.41
CA GLU A 206 11.86 16.95 0.81
C GLU A 206 10.38 16.56 1.00
N GLN A 207 9.79 15.83 0.06
CA GLN A 207 8.40 15.38 0.14
C GLN A 207 8.17 14.50 1.38
N LEU A 208 9.06 13.55 1.67
CA LEU A 208 8.94 12.69 2.84
C LEU A 208 9.13 13.49 4.13
N THR A 209 10.01 14.49 4.13
CA THR A 209 10.22 15.41 5.26
C THR A 209 8.97 16.25 5.54
N LEU A 210 8.30 16.75 4.49
CA LEU A 210 7.03 17.46 4.67
C LEU A 210 5.94 16.56 5.26
N TRP A 211 5.89 15.28 4.85
CA TRP A 211 4.96 14.32 5.44
C TRP A 211 5.30 14.03 6.91
N SER A 212 6.58 13.85 7.23
CA SER A 212 7.04 13.69 8.63
C SER A 212 6.57 14.84 9.53
N GLN A 213 6.71 16.09 9.05
CA GLN A 213 6.25 17.29 9.78
C GLN A 213 4.73 17.30 9.96
N ARG A 214 3.96 16.97 8.91
CA ARG A 214 2.48 16.92 8.96
C ARG A 214 1.96 15.84 9.92
N LEU A 215 2.64 14.69 9.95
CA LEU A 215 2.30 13.56 10.81
C LEU A 215 2.87 13.69 12.23
N GLY A 216 3.76 14.67 12.47
CA GLY A 216 4.43 14.84 13.76
C GLY A 216 5.34 13.66 14.12
N CYS A 217 5.88 12.92 13.14
CA CYS A 217 6.78 11.79 13.39
C CYS A 217 8.23 12.14 13.02
N PRO A 218 9.25 11.62 13.77
CA PRO A 218 10.64 11.85 13.46
C PRO A 218 11.06 11.24 12.11
N ILE A 219 12.04 11.86 11.46
CA ILE A 219 12.61 11.38 10.20
C ILE A 219 14.14 11.40 10.25
N VAL A 220 14.76 10.34 9.74
CA VAL A 220 16.19 10.26 9.52
C VAL A 220 16.49 10.59 8.06
N THR A 221 17.33 11.60 7.85
CA THR A 221 17.80 12.04 6.53
C THR A 221 19.32 12.13 6.52
N LYS A 222 19.92 12.09 5.33
CA LYS A 222 21.34 12.40 5.10
C LYS A 222 21.46 13.35 3.89
N PRO A 223 22.61 13.98 3.70
CA PRO A 223 22.84 14.83 2.51
C PRO A 223 22.52 14.11 1.20
N SER A 224 22.08 14.86 0.20
CA SER A 224 21.78 14.33 -1.13
C SER A 224 22.96 13.55 -1.70
N GLY A 225 22.69 12.39 -2.30
CA GLY A 225 23.71 11.49 -2.85
C GLY A 225 24.42 10.60 -1.83
N SER A 226 24.02 10.65 -0.54
CA SER A 226 24.51 9.72 0.47
C SER A 226 24.11 8.27 0.11
N ASP A 227 24.90 7.29 0.57
CA ASP A 227 24.59 5.87 0.42
C ASP A 227 23.24 5.54 1.09
N PRO A 228 22.23 5.02 0.35
CA PRO A 228 20.94 4.61 0.92
C PRO A 228 21.07 3.62 2.09
N ALA A 229 22.06 2.73 2.03
CA ALA A 229 22.33 1.78 3.10
C ALA A 229 22.79 2.47 4.38
N ALA A 230 23.51 3.61 4.27
CA ALA A 230 23.89 4.41 5.44
C ALA A 230 22.72 5.17 6.07
N VAL A 231 21.69 5.53 5.27
CA VAL A 231 20.42 6.08 5.79
C VAL A 231 19.65 5.01 6.53
N ALA A 232 19.52 3.82 5.93
CA ALA A 232 18.82 2.69 6.54
C ALA A 232 19.46 2.26 7.86
N TYR A 233 20.80 2.18 7.90
CA TYR A 233 21.54 1.88 9.12
C TYR A 233 21.24 2.88 10.23
N ALA A 234 21.39 4.19 9.92
CA ALA A 234 21.12 5.25 10.88
C ALA A 234 19.66 5.27 11.32
N GLY A 235 18.71 4.96 10.39
CA GLY A 235 17.29 4.83 10.69
C GLY A 235 17.02 3.75 11.74
N VAL A 236 17.59 2.55 11.56
CA VAL A 236 17.45 1.45 12.53
C VAL A 236 18.08 1.83 13.89
N GLU A 237 19.27 2.44 13.87
CA GLU A 237 19.94 2.86 15.10
C GLU A 237 19.12 3.87 15.90
N GLU A 238 18.64 4.93 15.25
CA GLU A 238 17.83 5.96 15.91
C GLU A 238 16.45 5.41 16.33
N ALA A 239 15.84 4.52 15.56
CA ALA A 239 14.57 3.89 15.93
C ALA A 239 14.69 3.03 17.19
N VAL A 240 15.75 2.22 17.30
CA VAL A 240 16.05 1.42 18.50
C VAL A 240 16.30 2.33 19.69
N LYS A 241 17.12 3.38 19.52
CA LYS A 241 17.46 4.34 20.58
C LYS A 241 16.24 5.11 21.08
N ALA A 242 15.36 5.52 20.16
CA ALA A 242 14.14 6.24 20.49
C ALA A 242 13.01 5.33 21.01
N GLY A 243 13.13 3.99 20.88
CA GLY A 243 12.13 3.03 21.34
C GLY A 243 10.80 3.13 20.59
N VAL A 244 10.80 3.58 19.30
CA VAL A 244 9.57 3.66 18.50
C VAL A 244 9.05 2.28 18.15
N ASP A 245 7.74 2.18 17.91
CA ASP A 245 7.10 0.90 17.56
C ASP A 245 7.42 0.48 16.13
N PHE A 246 7.45 1.44 15.19
CA PHE A 246 7.67 1.19 13.77
C PHE A 246 8.72 2.14 13.17
N LEU A 247 9.56 1.57 12.29
CA LEU A 247 10.43 2.32 11.39
C LEU A 247 10.02 2.02 9.95
N ILE A 248 9.74 3.05 9.15
CA ILE A 248 9.45 2.90 7.71
C ILE A 248 10.60 3.52 6.92
N ILE A 249 11.23 2.72 6.06
CA ILE A 249 12.39 3.11 5.24
C ILE A 249 11.92 3.24 3.79
N ASP A 250 12.01 4.45 3.21
CA ASP A 250 11.83 4.70 1.78
C ASP A 250 13.07 4.26 1.00
N THR A 251 12.90 3.88 -0.27
CA THR A 251 14.02 3.51 -1.15
C THR A 251 13.91 4.15 -2.52
N ALA A 252 15.03 4.21 -3.24
CA ALA A 252 15.06 4.60 -4.64
C ALA A 252 14.25 3.64 -5.53
N GLY A 253 13.77 4.16 -6.68
CA GLY A 253 12.97 3.38 -7.65
C GLY A 253 13.36 3.62 -9.10
N ARG A 254 14.64 3.90 -9.40
CA ARG A 254 15.15 4.25 -10.75
C ARG A 254 15.35 3.02 -11.61
N LEU A 255 14.35 2.63 -12.38
CA LEU A 255 14.41 1.41 -13.18
C LEU A 255 15.39 1.46 -14.36
N HIS A 256 15.74 2.65 -14.87
CA HIS A 256 16.68 2.79 -15.99
C HIS A 256 18.14 2.39 -15.65
N THR A 257 18.49 2.27 -14.36
CA THR A 257 19.76 1.72 -13.86
C THR A 257 19.54 0.38 -13.13
N GLN A 258 18.73 -0.48 -13.68
CA GLN A 258 18.12 -1.64 -13.05
C GLN A 258 19.09 -2.53 -12.25
N GLN A 259 20.21 -2.95 -12.85
CA GLN A 259 21.15 -3.85 -12.15
C GLN A 259 21.80 -3.19 -10.92
N ASN A 260 22.14 -1.90 -11.02
CA ASN A 260 22.75 -1.19 -9.90
C ASN A 260 21.73 -0.97 -8.78
N LEU A 261 20.47 -0.65 -9.15
CA LEU A 261 19.38 -0.48 -8.18
C LEU A 261 19.10 -1.77 -7.43
N MET A 262 19.04 -2.92 -8.10
CA MET A 262 18.79 -4.20 -7.41
C MET A 262 19.91 -4.53 -6.40
N LYS A 263 21.16 -4.32 -6.77
CA LYS A 263 22.31 -4.48 -5.86
C LYS A 263 22.26 -3.50 -4.68
N GLU A 264 21.81 -2.28 -4.92
CA GLU A 264 21.62 -1.27 -3.87
C GLU A 264 20.54 -1.70 -2.87
N LEU A 265 19.39 -2.17 -3.36
CA LEU A 265 18.28 -2.65 -2.51
C LEU A 265 18.70 -3.89 -1.69
N GLU A 266 19.42 -4.83 -2.29
CA GLU A 266 19.99 -5.99 -1.59
C GLU A 266 20.99 -5.55 -0.50
N LYS A 267 21.81 -4.52 -0.78
CA LYS A 267 22.74 -3.93 0.18
C LYS A 267 21.99 -3.31 1.35
N VAL A 268 20.95 -2.50 1.06
CA VAL A 268 20.09 -1.89 2.08
C VAL A 268 19.50 -2.96 3.00
N ARG A 269 18.87 -4.00 2.44
CA ARG A 269 18.30 -5.11 3.21
C ARG A 269 19.35 -5.79 4.09
N ARG A 270 20.51 -6.11 3.55
CA ARG A 270 21.61 -6.77 4.29
C ARG A 270 22.13 -5.88 5.43
N VAL A 271 22.21 -4.59 5.24
CA VAL A 271 22.66 -3.65 6.27
C VAL A 271 21.64 -3.51 7.39
N ILE A 272 20.36 -3.53 7.06
CA ILE A 272 19.27 -3.55 8.05
C ILE A 272 19.37 -4.82 8.91
N ASP A 273 19.44 -6.02 8.28
CA ASP A 273 19.54 -7.29 8.97
C ASP A 273 20.82 -7.36 9.85
N LYS A 274 21.95 -6.86 9.36
CA LYS A 274 23.19 -6.80 10.14
C LYS A 274 23.05 -5.93 11.40
N ARG A 275 22.27 -4.83 11.33
CA ARG A 275 22.09 -3.90 12.47
C ARG A 275 21.02 -4.39 13.45
N LEU A 276 19.96 -5.02 12.94
CA LEU A 276 18.88 -5.61 13.72
C LEU A 276 18.55 -6.98 13.10
N PRO A 277 19.09 -8.07 13.66
CA PRO A 277 18.88 -9.43 13.10
C PRO A 277 17.39 -9.78 12.93
N GLY A 278 17.06 -10.31 11.75
CA GLY A 278 15.68 -10.61 11.37
C GLY A 278 14.91 -9.44 10.75
N ALA A 279 15.46 -8.23 10.75
CA ALA A 279 14.89 -7.09 10.01
C ALA A 279 15.43 -7.02 8.56
N PRO A 280 14.68 -6.43 7.61
CA PRO A 280 13.35 -5.88 7.78
C PRO A 280 12.31 -6.97 8.06
N HIS A 281 11.40 -6.71 8.99
CA HIS A 281 10.32 -7.64 9.35
C HIS A 281 9.24 -7.65 8.27
N GLU A 282 9.10 -6.54 7.58
CA GLU A 282 8.17 -6.37 6.45
C GLU A 282 8.89 -5.70 5.28
N SER A 283 8.77 -6.25 4.08
CA SER A 283 9.28 -5.68 2.83
C SER A 283 8.12 -5.48 1.88
N LEU A 284 7.66 -4.23 1.74
CA LEU A 284 6.50 -3.87 0.93
C LEU A 284 6.92 -3.36 -0.43
N LEU A 285 6.30 -3.88 -1.47
CA LEU A 285 6.47 -3.41 -2.84
C LEU A 285 5.26 -2.60 -3.28
N VAL A 286 5.48 -1.35 -3.69
CA VAL A 286 4.43 -0.47 -4.21
C VAL A 286 4.31 -0.63 -5.71
N ILE A 287 3.12 -1.02 -6.16
CA ILE A 287 2.78 -1.23 -7.58
C ILE A 287 1.64 -0.27 -7.95
N ASP A 288 1.75 0.34 -9.12
CA ASP A 288 0.70 1.19 -9.70
C ASP A 288 -0.26 0.33 -10.54
N ALA A 289 -1.53 0.24 -10.15
CA ALA A 289 -2.55 -0.55 -10.84
C ALA A 289 -2.76 -0.11 -12.31
N THR A 290 -2.51 1.16 -12.63
CA THR A 290 -2.68 1.69 -14.00
C THR A 290 -1.67 1.10 -14.99
N THR A 291 -0.54 0.59 -14.50
CA THR A 291 0.50 -0.03 -15.34
C THR A 291 0.13 -1.44 -15.81
N GLY A 292 -0.84 -2.09 -15.15
CA GLY A 292 -1.33 -3.41 -15.52
C GLY A 292 -0.24 -4.48 -15.55
N GLN A 293 -0.27 -5.37 -16.55
CA GLN A 293 0.68 -6.47 -16.69
C GLN A 293 2.16 -6.01 -16.80
N ASN A 294 2.42 -4.84 -17.39
CA ASN A 294 3.79 -4.29 -17.48
C ASN A 294 4.37 -4.00 -16.09
N GLY A 295 3.54 -3.54 -15.16
CA GLY A 295 3.96 -3.30 -13.77
C GLY A 295 4.38 -4.57 -13.04
N ILE A 296 3.73 -5.71 -13.35
CA ILE A 296 4.04 -7.00 -12.70
C ILE A 296 5.45 -7.48 -13.07
N GLN A 297 5.85 -7.38 -14.33
CA GLN A 297 7.19 -7.79 -14.77
C GLN A 297 8.29 -6.98 -14.05
N GLN A 298 8.09 -5.68 -13.90
CA GLN A 298 9.01 -4.84 -13.13
C GLN A 298 9.00 -5.22 -11.65
N ALA A 299 7.83 -5.44 -11.09
CA ALA A 299 7.66 -5.81 -9.69
C ALA A 299 8.35 -7.12 -9.32
N GLN A 300 8.39 -8.11 -10.22
CA GLN A 300 9.09 -9.39 -10.00
C GLN A 300 10.59 -9.21 -9.74
N LEU A 301 11.23 -8.23 -10.36
CA LEU A 301 12.64 -7.94 -10.14
C LEU A 301 12.89 -7.31 -8.76
N PHE A 302 12.07 -6.31 -8.41
CA PHE A 302 12.13 -5.68 -7.09
C PHE A 302 11.85 -6.68 -5.98
N SER A 303 10.84 -7.54 -6.17
CA SER A 303 10.41 -8.51 -5.16
C SER A 303 11.54 -9.44 -4.70
N LYS A 304 12.39 -9.88 -5.64
CA LYS A 304 13.55 -10.72 -5.33
C LYS A 304 14.62 -9.94 -4.55
N ALA A 305 14.94 -8.71 -4.96
CA ALA A 305 15.96 -7.90 -4.34
C ALA A 305 15.68 -7.56 -2.87
N ILE A 306 14.40 -7.26 -2.56
CA ILE A 306 13.99 -6.90 -1.19
C ILE A 306 13.47 -8.08 -0.37
N ALA A 307 13.37 -9.30 -0.94
CA ALA A 307 12.62 -10.43 -0.36
C ALA A 307 11.20 -9.99 0.05
N CYS A 308 10.42 -9.55 -0.95
CA CYS A 308 9.11 -8.94 -0.76
C CYS A 308 8.15 -9.86 0.01
N THR A 309 7.51 -9.33 1.04
CA THR A 309 6.55 -10.04 1.90
C THR A 309 5.11 -9.60 1.65
N GLY A 310 4.90 -8.47 0.97
CA GLY A 310 3.58 -7.95 0.68
C GLY A 310 3.58 -6.81 -0.33
N ILE A 311 2.43 -6.56 -0.91
CA ILE A 311 2.23 -5.54 -1.95
C ILE A 311 1.27 -4.47 -1.45
N ILE A 312 1.60 -3.21 -1.77
CA ILE A 312 0.68 -2.07 -1.74
C ILE A 312 0.32 -1.76 -3.19
N LEU A 313 -0.94 -1.94 -3.57
CA LEU A 313 -1.42 -1.60 -4.89
C LEU A 313 -2.06 -0.22 -4.88
N THR A 314 -1.53 0.71 -5.65
CA THR A 314 -1.97 2.12 -5.67
C THR A 314 -2.80 2.44 -6.91
N LYS A 315 -3.50 3.58 -6.89
CA LYS A 315 -4.25 4.16 -8.02
C LYS A 315 -5.34 3.24 -8.59
N LEU A 316 -5.94 2.44 -7.73
CA LEU A 316 -7.00 1.52 -8.12
C LEU A 316 -8.24 2.28 -8.63
N ASP A 317 -8.49 3.48 -8.09
CA ASP A 317 -9.54 4.42 -8.49
C ASP A 317 -9.34 5.03 -9.89
N GLY A 318 -8.11 5.06 -10.35
CA GLY A 318 -7.73 5.66 -11.65
C GLY A 318 -7.95 4.75 -12.86
N THR A 319 -8.21 3.44 -12.68
CA THR A 319 -8.08 2.45 -13.73
C THR A 319 -9.27 1.50 -13.89
N ALA A 320 -9.50 1.04 -15.11
CA ALA A 320 -10.36 -0.11 -15.41
C ALA A 320 -9.62 -1.47 -15.31
N LYS A 321 -8.35 -1.45 -14.89
CA LYS A 321 -7.46 -2.61 -14.83
C LYS A 321 -7.37 -3.24 -13.43
N GLY A 322 -8.43 -3.14 -12.64
CA GLY A 322 -8.46 -3.69 -11.28
C GLY A 322 -8.25 -5.21 -11.20
N GLY A 323 -8.47 -5.92 -12.31
CA GLY A 323 -8.13 -7.35 -12.42
C GLY A 323 -6.64 -7.65 -12.21
N VAL A 324 -5.75 -6.66 -12.34
CA VAL A 324 -4.31 -6.80 -12.06
C VAL A 324 -4.02 -7.36 -10.67
N VAL A 325 -4.90 -7.17 -9.69
CA VAL A 325 -4.81 -7.77 -8.34
C VAL A 325 -4.71 -9.29 -8.43
N VAL A 326 -5.56 -9.91 -9.28
CA VAL A 326 -5.57 -11.37 -9.47
C VAL A 326 -4.29 -11.82 -10.18
N ALA A 327 -3.86 -11.08 -11.22
CA ALA A 327 -2.63 -11.38 -11.94
C ALA A 327 -1.39 -11.30 -11.04
N ILE A 328 -1.29 -10.29 -10.17
CA ILE A 328 -0.22 -10.15 -9.18
C ILE A 328 -0.18 -11.39 -8.29
N ARG A 329 -1.30 -11.77 -7.71
CA ARG A 329 -1.37 -12.92 -6.81
C ARG A 329 -0.98 -14.22 -7.51
N GLN A 330 -1.43 -14.43 -8.75
CA GLN A 330 -1.14 -15.63 -9.52
C GLN A 330 0.32 -15.71 -10.02
N GLN A 331 0.88 -14.58 -10.47
CA GLN A 331 2.22 -14.57 -11.09
C GLN A 331 3.35 -14.39 -10.08
N MET A 332 3.11 -13.71 -8.97
CA MET A 332 4.14 -13.41 -7.97
C MET A 332 4.03 -14.28 -6.71
N GLY A 333 2.86 -14.85 -6.44
CA GLY A 333 2.61 -15.59 -5.19
C GLY A 333 2.61 -14.71 -3.93
N ILE A 334 2.86 -13.41 -4.06
CA ILE A 334 2.97 -12.45 -2.96
C ILE A 334 1.58 -11.87 -2.66
N PRO A 335 1.17 -11.76 -1.38
CA PRO A 335 -0.13 -11.21 -1.04
C PRO A 335 -0.19 -9.69 -1.26
N VAL A 336 -1.27 -9.21 -1.83
CA VAL A 336 -1.63 -7.80 -1.72
C VAL A 336 -2.11 -7.57 -0.30
N LYS A 337 -1.50 -6.64 0.42
CA LYS A 337 -1.82 -6.31 1.82
C LYS A 337 -2.65 -5.04 1.93
N TYR A 338 -2.37 -4.07 1.07
CA TYR A 338 -3.07 -2.79 1.05
C TYR A 338 -3.39 -2.34 -0.36
N VAL A 339 -4.47 -1.57 -0.47
CA VAL A 339 -4.88 -0.90 -1.71
C VAL A 339 -5.06 0.60 -1.48
N GLY A 340 -4.55 1.40 -2.41
CA GLY A 340 -4.80 2.83 -2.47
C GLY A 340 -5.99 3.11 -3.39
N VAL A 341 -7.03 3.73 -2.84
CA VAL A 341 -8.31 3.97 -3.51
C VAL A 341 -8.64 5.46 -3.69
N GLY A 342 -7.64 6.30 -3.61
CA GLY A 342 -7.77 7.75 -3.75
C GLY A 342 -6.54 8.51 -3.25
N GLU A 343 -6.64 9.84 -3.16
CA GLU A 343 -5.52 10.73 -2.83
C GLU A 343 -5.47 11.17 -1.37
N GLN A 344 -6.55 11.00 -0.61
CA GLN A 344 -6.61 11.41 0.80
C GLN A 344 -5.71 10.54 1.68
N ILE A 345 -5.32 11.07 2.84
CA ILE A 345 -4.42 10.36 3.76
C ILE A 345 -5.02 9.04 4.26
N ASP A 346 -6.34 8.96 4.35
CA ASP A 346 -7.11 7.79 4.79
C ASP A 346 -7.44 6.80 3.65
N ASP A 347 -7.03 7.09 2.41
CA ASP A 347 -7.34 6.26 1.24
C ASP A 347 -6.34 5.10 1.04
N LEU A 348 -5.75 4.60 2.12
CA LEU A 348 -5.03 3.33 2.15
C LEU A 348 -5.86 2.32 2.94
N GLN A 349 -6.31 1.28 2.26
CA GLN A 349 -7.20 0.29 2.84
C GLN A 349 -6.55 -1.10 2.89
N VAL A 350 -6.88 -1.89 3.90
CA VAL A 350 -6.49 -3.30 3.95
C VAL A 350 -7.13 -4.03 2.77
N PHE A 351 -6.36 -4.88 2.11
CA PHE A 351 -6.90 -5.72 1.06
C PHE A 351 -7.55 -6.97 1.64
N ASP A 352 -8.84 -7.12 1.37
CA ASP A 352 -9.62 -8.32 1.69
C ASP A 352 -10.13 -8.94 0.39
N PRO A 353 -9.73 -10.17 0.02
CA PRO A 353 -10.16 -10.84 -1.20
C PRO A 353 -11.67 -10.98 -1.33
N GLU A 354 -12.39 -11.26 -0.22
CA GLU A 354 -13.84 -11.43 -0.24
C GLU A 354 -14.53 -10.13 -0.60
N GLN A 355 -14.17 -9.06 0.09
CA GLN A 355 -14.77 -7.75 -0.09
C GLN A 355 -14.37 -7.14 -1.43
N PHE A 356 -13.15 -7.40 -1.91
CA PHE A 356 -12.71 -6.98 -3.24
C PHE A 356 -13.59 -7.61 -4.32
N VAL A 357 -13.83 -8.92 -4.27
CA VAL A 357 -14.68 -9.62 -5.24
C VAL A 357 -16.12 -9.14 -5.13
N GLU A 358 -16.66 -8.98 -3.91
CA GLU A 358 -18.02 -8.46 -3.75
C GLU A 358 -18.15 -7.01 -4.28
N ALA A 359 -17.16 -6.14 -4.04
CA ALA A 359 -17.17 -4.77 -4.56
C ALA A 359 -17.12 -4.73 -6.11
N LEU A 360 -16.36 -5.65 -6.72
CA LEU A 360 -16.21 -5.75 -8.17
C LEU A 360 -17.52 -6.13 -8.87
N PHE A 361 -18.35 -6.95 -8.23
CA PHE A 361 -19.63 -7.44 -8.76
C PHE A 361 -20.87 -6.89 -8.05
N ALA A 362 -20.71 -5.95 -7.10
CA ALA A 362 -21.83 -5.30 -6.42
C ALA A 362 -22.77 -4.65 -7.43
N GLU A 363 -24.07 -4.75 -7.24
CA GLU A 363 -25.05 -3.98 -8.00
C GLU A 363 -24.89 -2.49 -7.69
N GLY A 364 -25.00 -1.65 -8.71
CA GLY A 364 -24.89 -0.19 -8.60
C GLY A 364 -26.19 0.43 -8.19
#